data_552be3e4bd64b28827fe611f0f3c49fd
#
_entry.id   552be3e4bd64b28827fe611f0f3c49fd
#
_cell.length_a   1.000
_cell.length_b   1.000
_cell.length_c   1.000
_cell.angle_alpha   90.00
_cell.angle_beta   90.00
_cell.angle_gamma   90.00
#
_symmetry.space_group_name_H-M   'P 1'
#
loop_
_entity.id
_entity.type
_entity.pdbx_description
1 polymer ?
#
loop_
_entity_poly.entity_id
_entity_poly.type
_entity_poly.pdbx_seq_one_letter_code
_entity_poly.pdbx_strand_id
1 'polypeptide(L)'
;LALTGIIYLFKPQLDPLMYGDLLKVQSAEHALSADEQLQRAQAAFPQGKITKYLPAADTTSSAQFVMHDGGREVTVFVDPYRGTVLGEQDAKNNLQAIARALHGELMIGTVGDRLIELAAGWGVVLVVSGLYLWWPRGKSSAGVLWPRFNSRGRVFWRDLHAVAGFWGAAFLLVMLLSGMTWTGFWGKQYADL
;
A
#
# COMPACT_ATOMS: atom_id res chain seq x y z
N LEU A 1 3.34 2.86 11.13
CA LEU A 1 2.96 1.81 10.16
C LEU A 1 1.47 1.80 9.86
N ALA A 2 0.55 1.83 10.86
CA ALA A 2 -0.90 1.80 10.61
C ALA A 2 -1.37 2.96 9.71
N LEU A 3 -0.94 4.20 9.98
CA LEU A 3 -1.29 5.38 9.17
C LEU A 3 -0.82 5.25 7.71
N THR A 4 0.37 4.74 7.47
CA THR A 4 0.90 4.55 6.11
C THR A 4 0.16 3.44 5.36
N GLY A 5 -0.26 2.38 6.06
CA GLY A 5 -1.15 1.36 5.49
C GLY A 5 -2.52 1.93 5.10
N ILE A 6 -3.09 2.83 5.91
CA ILE A 6 -4.35 3.52 5.60
C ILE A 6 -4.18 4.39 4.34
N ILE A 7 -3.11 5.18 4.22
CA ILE A 7 -2.84 5.98 3.03
C ILE A 7 -2.80 5.09 1.77
N TYR A 8 -2.17 3.93 1.84
CA TYR A 8 -2.10 3.00 0.73
C TYR A 8 -3.47 2.38 0.39
N LEU A 9 -4.26 2.04 1.40
CA LEU A 9 -5.61 1.50 1.24
C LEU A 9 -6.54 2.49 0.53
N PHE A 10 -6.44 3.78 0.86
CA PHE A 10 -7.26 4.85 0.28
C PHE A 10 -6.64 5.48 -0.98
N LYS A 11 -5.65 4.84 -1.61
CA LYS A 11 -5.05 5.31 -2.88
C LYS A 11 -6.09 5.68 -3.94
N PRO A 12 -7.12 4.83 -4.24
CA PRO A 12 -8.11 5.16 -5.28
C PRO A 12 -8.91 6.42 -5.01
N GLN A 13 -9.05 6.83 -3.75
CA GLN A 13 -9.73 8.06 -3.35
C GLN A 13 -8.78 9.26 -3.28
N LEU A 14 -7.54 9.03 -2.85
CA LEU A 14 -6.55 10.09 -2.69
C LEU A 14 -5.93 10.54 -4.01
N ASP A 15 -5.64 9.62 -4.92
CA ASP A 15 -5.03 9.95 -6.22
C ASP A 15 -5.85 10.96 -7.02
N PRO A 16 -7.18 10.82 -7.20
CA PRO A 16 -7.97 11.81 -7.92
C PRO A 16 -8.05 13.18 -7.23
N LEU A 17 -7.94 13.22 -5.90
CA LEU A 17 -7.93 14.48 -5.14
C LEU A 17 -6.59 15.21 -5.28
N MET A 18 -5.48 14.48 -5.35
CA MET A 18 -4.14 15.05 -5.38
C MET A 18 -3.62 15.26 -6.82
N TYR A 19 -4.01 14.38 -7.72
CA TYR A 19 -3.48 14.29 -9.08
C TYR A 19 -4.59 14.33 -10.14
N GLY A 20 -5.75 14.94 -9.80
CA GLY A 20 -6.92 14.98 -10.68
C GLY A 20 -6.60 15.55 -12.06
N ASP A 21 -5.78 16.60 -12.11
CA ASP A 21 -5.36 17.24 -13.36
C ASP A 21 -4.51 16.34 -14.26
N LEU A 22 -3.82 15.34 -13.70
CA LEU A 22 -3.05 14.35 -14.44
C LEU A 22 -3.91 13.14 -14.85
N LEU A 23 -4.88 12.78 -14.02
CA LEU A 23 -5.63 11.53 -14.15
C LEU A 23 -6.88 11.69 -15.01
N LYS A 24 -7.51 12.88 -15.02
CA LYS A 24 -8.80 13.11 -15.66
C LYS A 24 -8.68 13.96 -16.90
N VAL A 25 -9.41 13.55 -17.93
CA VAL A 25 -9.52 14.24 -19.22
C VAL A 25 -10.97 14.43 -19.61
N GLN A 26 -11.21 15.35 -20.53
CA GLN A 26 -12.52 15.48 -21.17
C GLN A 26 -12.60 14.52 -22.35
N SER A 27 -13.59 13.64 -22.34
CA SER A 27 -13.84 12.71 -23.44
C SER A 27 -14.15 13.43 -24.75
N ALA A 28 -13.73 12.84 -25.87
CA ALA A 28 -14.08 13.25 -27.22
C ALA A 28 -14.47 12.01 -28.05
N GLU A 29 -14.99 12.22 -29.26
CA GLU A 29 -15.53 11.13 -30.09
C GLU A 29 -14.50 10.07 -30.48
N HIS A 30 -13.27 10.51 -30.76
CA HIS A 30 -12.20 9.62 -31.21
C HIS A 30 -10.95 9.78 -30.36
N ALA A 31 -10.46 8.68 -29.83
CA ALA A 31 -9.14 8.64 -29.19
C ALA A 31 -8.06 8.42 -30.25
N LEU A 32 -6.91 9.04 -30.02
CA LEU A 32 -5.69 8.80 -30.80
C LEU A 32 -5.26 7.33 -30.65
N SER A 33 -4.62 6.80 -31.68
CA SER A 33 -4.00 5.48 -31.59
C SER A 33 -2.91 5.44 -30.51
N ALA A 34 -2.59 4.24 -30.02
CA ALA A 34 -1.52 4.06 -29.03
C ALA A 34 -0.17 4.59 -29.54
N ASP A 35 0.10 4.43 -30.85
CA ASP A 35 1.34 4.91 -31.47
C ASP A 35 1.41 6.45 -31.51
N GLU A 36 0.31 7.13 -31.79
CA GLU A 36 0.26 8.59 -31.75
C GLU A 36 0.45 9.11 -30.32
N GLN A 37 -0.21 8.50 -29.35
CA GLN A 37 -0.02 8.84 -27.92
C GLN A 37 1.44 8.61 -27.48
N LEU A 38 2.05 7.50 -27.89
CA LEU A 38 3.45 7.17 -27.64
C LEU A 38 4.39 8.21 -28.22
N GLN A 39 4.17 8.63 -29.49
CA GLN A 39 4.97 9.68 -30.13
C GLN A 39 4.89 11.00 -29.36
N ARG A 40 3.71 11.37 -28.84
CA ARG A 40 3.54 12.58 -28.02
C ARG A 40 4.31 12.48 -26.70
N ALA A 41 4.22 11.35 -26.00
CA ALA A 41 4.98 11.11 -24.79
C ALA A 41 6.50 11.16 -25.06
N GLN A 42 6.96 10.51 -26.13
CA GLN A 42 8.38 10.49 -26.52
C GLN A 42 8.90 11.86 -26.96
N ALA A 43 8.07 12.66 -27.62
CA ALA A 43 8.44 14.02 -28.03
C ALA A 43 8.65 14.96 -26.82
N ALA A 44 7.89 14.76 -25.73
CA ALA A 44 8.06 15.52 -24.50
C ALA A 44 9.31 15.07 -23.69
N PHE A 45 9.69 13.81 -23.84
CA PHE A 45 10.84 13.20 -23.15
C PHE A 45 11.77 12.50 -24.16
N PRO A 46 12.53 13.23 -24.97
CA PRO A 46 13.31 12.68 -26.08
C PRO A 46 14.38 11.66 -25.64
N GLN A 47 14.91 11.80 -24.43
CA GLN A 47 15.90 10.89 -23.84
C GLN A 47 15.28 9.76 -23.03
N GLY A 48 13.97 9.83 -22.76
CA GLY A 48 13.24 8.87 -21.97
C GLY A 48 13.07 7.54 -22.72
N LYS A 49 13.39 6.43 -22.07
CA LYS A 49 13.13 5.08 -22.58
C LYS A 49 11.81 4.58 -22.01
N ILE A 50 10.78 4.48 -22.85
CA ILE A 50 9.47 3.96 -22.46
C ILE A 50 9.59 2.46 -22.16
N THR A 51 9.11 2.05 -20.99
CA THR A 51 9.15 0.66 -20.49
C THR A 51 7.78 0.03 -20.40
N LYS A 52 6.73 0.84 -20.20
CA LYS A 52 5.36 0.36 -20.04
C LYS A 52 4.35 1.38 -20.55
N TYR A 53 3.32 0.89 -21.23
CA TYR A 53 2.13 1.64 -21.60
C TYR A 53 0.93 1.12 -20.84
N LEU A 54 0.15 1.99 -20.25
CA LEU A 54 -1.12 1.74 -19.58
C LEU A 54 -2.17 2.58 -20.32
N PRO A 55 -3.07 1.95 -21.10
CA PRO A 55 -4.14 2.66 -21.78
C PRO A 55 -5.08 3.31 -20.76
N ALA A 56 -5.81 4.32 -21.21
CA ALA A 56 -6.87 4.94 -20.42
C ALA A 56 -7.85 3.87 -19.93
N ALA A 57 -8.16 3.88 -18.63
CA ALA A 57 -9.04 2.89 -18.00
C ALA A 57 -10.50 3.08 -18.40
N ASP A 58 -10.88 4.32 -18.69
CA ASP A 58 -12.21 4.73 -19.13
C ASP A 58 -12.12 5.99 -20.03
N THR A 59 -13.26 6.46 -20.52
CA THR A 59 -13.33 7.61 -21.41
C THR A 59 -12.94 8.94 -20.78
N THR A 60 -12.79 9.01 -19.48
CA THR A 60 -12.44 10.22 -18.73
C THR A 60 -11.07 10.14 -18.08
N SER A 61 -10.32 9.07 -18.38
CA SER A 61 -8.99 8.82 -17.81
C SER A 61 -7.89 9.15 -18.80
N SER A 62 -6.73 9.59 -18.31
CA SER A 62 -5.52 9.77 -19.11
C SER A 62 -4.85 8.43 -19.41
N ALA A 63 -4.12 8.34 -20.50
CA ALA A 63 -3.17 7.26 -20.76
C ALA A 63 -1.85 7.54 -20.04
N GLN A 64 -1.13 6.46 -19.65
CA GLN A 64 0.08 6.58 -18.86
C GLN A 64 1.24 5.85 -19.56
N PHE A 65 2.40 6.52 -19.63
CA PHE A 65 3.63 5.97 -20.15
C PHE A 65 4.69 5.97 -19.06
N VAL A 66 5.08 4.79 -18.58
CA VAL A 66 6.21 4.67 -17.64
C VAL A 66 7.49 4.68 -18.42
N MET A 67 8.43 5.52 -18.05
CA MET A 67 9.71 5.65 -18.74
C MET A 67 10.87 5.89 -17.76
N HIS A 68 12.07 5.54 -18.21
CA HIS A 68 13.32 5.91 -17.53
C HIS A 68 13.91 7.14 -18.23
N ASP A 69 14.05 8.22 -17.49
CA ASP A 69 14.64 9.47 -17.95
C ASP A 69 15.70 9.95 -16.94
N GLY A 70 16.95 10.12 -17.41
CA GLY A 70 18.04 10.60 -16.57
C GLY A 70 18.29 9.79 -15.28
N GLY A 71 18.01 8.48 -15.29
CA GLY A 71 18.13 7.61 -14.10
C GLY A 71 16.93 7.66 -13.15
N ARG A 72 15.89 8.43 -13.46
CA ARG A 72 14.61 8.44 -12.75
C ARG A 72 13.58 7.60 -13.51
N GLU A 73 12.71 6.92 -12.76
CA GLU A 73 11.50 6.35 -13.34
C GLU A 73 10.37 7.35 -13.18
N VAL A 74 9.77 7.75 -14.29
CA VAL A 74 8.67 8.71 -14.32
C VAL A 74 7.47 8.12 -15.05
N THR A 75 6.28 8.47 -14.61
CA THR A 75 5.03 8.19 -15.32
C THR A 75 4.56 9.48 -15.98
N VAL A 76 4.47 9.49 -17.28
CA VAL A 76 3.98 10.60 -18.11
C VAL A 76 2.51 10.35 -18.43
N PHE A 77 1.68 11.34 -18.18
CA PHE A 77 0.23 11.30 -18.41
C PHE A 77 -0.10 12.02 -19.72
N VAL A 78 -0.84 11.37 -20.59
CA VAL A 78 -1.22 11.87 -21.91
C VAL A 78 -2.74 11.85 -22.07
N ASP A 79 -3.32 12.95 -22.53
CA ASP A 79 -4.72 12.99 -22.94
C ASP A 79 -4.91 12.12 -24.20
N PRO A 80 -5.68 11.02 -24.12
CA PRO A 80 -5.81 10.10 -25.24
C PRO A 80 -6.55 10.68 -26.43
N TYR A 81 -7.24 11.80 -26.29
CA TYR A 81 -8.01 12.44 -27.36
C TYR A 81 -7.23 13.57 -28.04
N ARG A 82 -6.54 14.39 -27.25
CA ARG A 82 -5.80 15.57 -27.74
C ARG A 82 -4.31 15.32 -27.95
N GLY A 83 -3.79 14.24 -27.37
CA GLY A 83 -2.36 13.93 -27.37
C GLY A 83 -1.51 14.92 -26.56
N THR A 84 -2.14 15.75 -25.73
CA THR A 84 -1.41 16.67 -24.86
C THR A 84 -0.82 15.93 -23.68
N VAL A 85 0.44 16.24 -23.36
CA VAL A 85 1.07 15.76 -22.12
C VAL A 85 0.54 16.61 -20.98
N LEU A 86 -0.16 15.97 -20.04
CA LEU A 86 -0.78 16.59 -18.86
C LEU A 86 0.25 16.87 -17.77
N GLY A 87 1.31 16.06 -17.72
CA GLY A 87 2.40 16.19 -16.76
C GLY A 87 3.09 14.86 -16.50
N GLU A 88 4.00 14.89 -15.53
CA GLU A 88 4.75 13.73 -15.09
C GLU A 88 4.60 13.48 -13.59
N GLN A 89 4.78 12.24 -13.17
CA GLN A 89 4.88 11.85 -11.76
C GLN A 89 6.12 10.98 -11.56
N ASP A 90 7.01 11.40 -10.66
CA ASP A 90 8.17 10.60 -10.28
C ASP A 90 7.73 9.38 -9.48
N ALA A 91 8.24 8.20 -9.84
CA ALA A 91 7.88 6.94 -9.22
C ALA A 91 8.29 6.86 -7.73
N LYS A 92 9.32 7.62 -7.34
CA LYS A 92 9.85 7.62 -5.96
C LYS A 92 9.39 8.82 -5.14
N ASN A 93 8.95 9.90 -5.79
CA ASN A 93 8.59 11.15 -5.12
C ASN A 93 7.09 11.47 -5.27
N ASN A 94 6.26 10.54 -4.86
CA ASN A 94 4.81 10.72 -4.78
C ASN A 94 4.30 10.18 -3.42
N LEU A 95 3.08 10.56 -3.03
CA LEU A 95 2.53 10.20 -1.73
C LEU A 95 2.57 8.69 -1.47
N GLN A 96 2.25 7.88 -2.46
CA GLN A 96 2.19 6.42 -2.34
C GLN A 96 3.60 5.82 -2.19
N ALA A 97 4.58 6.35 -2.92
CA ALA A 97 5.97 5.92 -2.80
C ALA A 97 6.54 6.26 -1.42
N ILE A 98 6.28 7.47 -0.92
CA ILE A 98 6.68 7.91 0.42
C ILE A 98 6.00 7.04 1.49
N ALA A 99 4.69 6.82 1.38
CA ALA A 99 3.96 5.96 2.32
C ALA A 99 4.52 4.52 2.33
N ARG A 100 4.84 3.97 1.17
CA ARG A 100 5.46 2.65 1.02
C ARG A 100 6.86 2.60 1.62
N ALA A 101 7.72 3.58 1.32
CA ALA A 101 9.06 3.65 1.86
C ALA A 101 9.07 3.81 3.39
N LEU A 102 8.13 4.60 3.93
CA LEU A 102 7.96 4.74 5.36
C LEU A 102 7.41 3.44 6.00
N HIS A 103 6.50 2.76 5.31
CA HIS A 103 5.89 1.51 5.81
C HIS A 103 6.85 0.33 5.78
N GLY A 104 7.62 0.16 4.72
CA GLY A 104 8.49 -1.00 4.49
C GLY A 104 9.94 -0.80 4.91
N GLU A 105 10.44 0.45 4.92
CA GLU A 105 11.86 0.74 5.06
C GLU A 105 12.16 1.87 6.05
N LEU A 106 11.14 2.45 6.72
CA LEU A 106 11.26 3.63 7.59
C LEU A 106 12.01 4.80 6.94
N MET A 107 12.04 4.87 5.60
CA MET A 107 12.82 5.79 4.78
C MET A 107 14.36 5.73 4.99
N ILE A 108 14.86 4.68 5.64
CA ILE A 108 16.29 4.45 5.89
C ILE A 108 16.83 3.18 5.21
N GLY A 109 16.09 2.71 4.18
CA GLY A 109 16.51 1.61 3.31
C GLY A 109 16.65 0.27 4.06
N THR A 110 17.70 -0.48 3.75
CA THR A 110 17.88 -1.85 4.25
C THR A 110 17.85 -1.96 5.78
N VAL A 111 18.36 -0.97 6.50
CA VAL A 111 18.31 -0.97 7.97
C VAL A 111 16.87 -0.89 8.46
N GLY A 112 16.07 -0.01 7.86
CA GLY A 112 14.64 0.12 8.19
C GLY A 112 13.86 -1.15 7.88
N ASP A 113 14.11 -1.77 6.72
CA ASP A 113 13.53 -3.05 6.35
C ASP A 113 13.80 -4.13 7.41
N ARG A 114 15.06 -4.27 7.88
CA ARG A 114 15.40 -5.22 8.95
C ARG A 114 14.73 -4.91 10.29
N LEU A 115 14.58 -3.64 10.64
CA LEU A 115 13.88 -3.24 11.85
C LEU A 115 12.39 -3.58 11.78
N ILE A 116 11.77 -3.41 10.63
CA ILE A 116 10.37 -3.78 10.41
C ILE A 116 10.18 -5.29 10.44
N GLU A 117 11.08 -6.06 9.83
CA GLU A 117 11.07 -7.53 9.91
C GLU A 117 11.15 -8.02 11.37
N LEU A 118 12.07 -7.45 12.14
CA LEU A 118 12.22 -7.76 13.56
C LEU A 118 10.94 -7.42 14.34
N ALA A 119 10.38 -6.25 14.11
CA ALA A 119 9.14 -5.82 14.76
C ALA A 119 7.95 -6.72 14.39
N ALA A 120 7.84 -7.13 13.12
CA ALA A 120 6.82 -8.07 12.67
C ALA A 120 6.97 -9.45 13.33
N GLY A 121 8.21 -9.98 13.39
CA GLY A 121 8.51 -11.24 14.08
C GLY A 121 8.13 -11.19 15.57
N TRP A 122 8.46 -10.10 16.25
CA TRP A 122 8.05 -9.88 17.64
C TRP A 122 6.53 -9.75 17.77
N GLY A 123 5.86 -9.13 16.80
CA GLY A 123 4.42 -9.08 16.73
C GLY A 123 3.78 -10.47 16.69
N VAL A 124 4.32 -11.37 15.87
CA VAL A 124 3.87 -12.78 15.84
C VAL A 124 4.04 -13.45 17.19
N VAL A 125 5.22 -13.31 17.82
CA VAL A 125 5.49 -13.89 19.15
C VAL A 125 4.50 -13.34 20.20
N LEU A 126 4.24 -12.03 20.18
CA LEU A 126 3.29 -11.40 21.11
C LEU A 126 1.86 -11.90 20.91
N VAL A 127 1.40 -12.05 19.66
CA VAL A 127 0.05 -12.55 19.36
C VAL A 127 -0.08 -14.01 19.81
N VAL A 128 0.87 -14.87 19.47
CA VAL A 128 0.84 -16.29 19.84
C VAL A 128 0.90 -16.47 21.36
N SER A 129 1.83 -15.79 22.03
CA SER A 129 1.93 -15.84 23.50
C SER A 129 0.71 -15.22 24.17
N GLY A 130 0.14 -14.14 23.60
CA GLY A 130 -1.10 -13.53 24.07
C GLY A 130 -2.28 -14.48 23.99
N LEU A 131 -2.43 -15.23 22.89
CA LEU A 131 -3.46 -16.28 22.75
C LEU A 131 -3.26 -17.42 23.74
N TYR A 132 -2.00 -17.82 23.97
CA TYR A 132 -1.68 -18.84 24.97
C TYR A 132 -2.08 -18.39 26.39
N LEU A 133 -1.77 -17.16 26.77
CA LEU A 133 -2.14 -16.58 28.07
C LEU A 133 -3.65 -16.36 28.19
N TRP A 134 -4.31 -15.99 27.10
CA TRP A 134 -5.76 -15.79 27.03
C TRP A 134 -6.52 -17.13 27.17
N TRP A 135 -5.92 -18.27 26.78
CA TRP A 135 -6.62 -19.55 26.70
C TRP A 135 -7.44 -19.83 27.98
N PRO A 136 -8.75 -20.02 27.86
CA PRO A 136 -9.63 -20.15 29.01
C PRO A 136 -9.38 -21.46 29.77
N ARG A 137 -9.07 -21.36 31.03
CA ARG A 137 -8.89 -22.50 31.94
C ARG A 137 -10.12 -22.77 32.78
N GLY A 138 -11.22 -22.06 32.59
CA GLY A 138 -12.49 -22.17 33.31
C GLY A 138 -13.69 -22.31 32.37
N LYS A 139 -14.87 -22.58 32.95
CA LYS A 139 -16.11 -22.83 32.20
C LYS A 139 -16.88 -21.56 31.80
N SER A 140 -16.42 -20.36 32.18
CA SER A 140 -17.12 -19.10 31.90
C SER A 140 -16.61 -18.46 30.61
N SER A 141 -17.50 -18.14 29.69
CA SER A 141 -17.21 -17.36 28.47
C SER A 141 -17.20 -15.85 28.70
N ALA A 142 -17.74 -15.39 29.83
CA ALA A 142 -17.77 -13.97 30.17
C ALA A 142 -16.37 -13.44 30.52
N GLY A 143 -15.93 -12.37 29.86
CA GLY A 143 -14.57 -11.83 29.95
C GLY A 143 -13.53 -12.63 29.13
N VAL A 144 -13.99 -13.60 28.32
CA VAL A 144 -13.19 -14.43 27.42
C VAL A 144 -13.56 -14.12 25.96
N LEU A 145 -14.80 -14.39 25.58
CA LEU A 145 -15.31 -14.12 24.23
C LEU A 145 -16.06 -12.77 24.13
N TRP A 146 -16.63 -12.31 25.25
CA TRP A 146 -17.37 -11.05 25.35
C TRP A 146 -16.95 -10.29 26.60
N PRO A 147 -16.72 -8.96 26.50
CA PRO A 147 -16.35 -8.17 27.67
C PRO A 147 -17.52 -8.06 28.65
N ARG A 148 -17.22 -8.04 29.94
CA ARG A 148 -18.21 -7.80 30.99
C ARG A 148 -18.48 -6.30 31.10
N PHE A 149 -19.47 -5.79 30.38
CA PHE A 149 -19.79 -4.36 30.32
C PHE A 149 -20.19 -3.76 31.68
N ASN A 150 -20.64 -4.59 32.61
CA ASN A 150 -20.98 -4.15 33.98
C ASN A 150 -19.76 -4.03 34.91
N SER A 151 -18.59 -4.48 34.48
CA SER A 151 -17.35 -4.33 35.23
C SER A 151 -16.77 -2.93 35.05
N ARG A 152 -16.00 -2.46 36.05
CA ARG A 152 -15.35 -1.14 36.05
C ARG A 152 -13.85 -1.27 36.31
N GLY A 153 -13.11 -0.20 36.01
CA GLY A 153 -11.68 -0.11 36.28
C GLY A 153 -10.85 -1.17 35.54
N ARG A 154 -9.89 -1.77 36.24
CA ARG A 154 -8.91 -2.72 35.64
C ARG A 154 -9.56 -3.96 35.01
N VAL A 155 -10.68 -4.43 35.56
CA VAL A 155 -11.37 -5.64 35.06
C VAL A 155 -11.96 -5.36 33.67
N PHE A 156 -12.60 -4.21 33.50
CA PHE A 156 -13.15 -3.80 32.21
C PHE A 156 -12.07 -3.69 31.12
N TRP A 157 -10.97 -2.99 31.40
CA TRP A 157 -9.89 -2.82 30.42
C TRP A 157 -9.17 -4.13 30.09
N ARG A 158 -9.00 -5.00 31.08
CA ARG A 158 -8.45 -6.34 30.83
C ARG A 158 -9.35 -7.15 29.92
N ASP A 159 -10.66 -7.19 30.19
CA ASP A 159 -11.63 -7.94 29.39
C ASP A 159 -11.71 -7.37 27.96
N LEU A 160 -11.73 -6.05 27.82
CA LEU A 160 -11.74 -5.40 26.53
C LEU A 160 -10.49 -5.75 25.72
N HIS A 161 -9.30 -5.69 26.32
CA HIS A 161 -8.04 -6.07 25.66
C HIS A 161 -8.04 -7.56 25.28
N ALA A 162 -8.43 -8.44 26.19
CA ALA A 162 -8.44 -9.88 25.95
C ALA A 162 -9.40 -10.29 24.83
N VAL A 163 -10.61 -9.73 24.81
CA VAL A 163 -11.63 -10.03 23.80
C VAL A 163 -11.25 -9.42 22.44
N ALA A 164 -10.84 -8.15 22.42
CA ALA A 164 -10.40 -7.49 21.19
C ALA A 164 -9.14 -8.18 20.62
N GLY A 165 -8.20 -8.56 21.49
CA GLY A 165 -6.99 -9.30 21.13
C GLY A 165 -7.31 -10.68 20.55
N PHE A 166 -8.23 -11.42 21.12
CA PHE A 166 -8.66 -12.72 20.59
C PHE A 166 -9.27 -12.61 19.19
N TRP A 167 -10.27 -11.73 19.03
CA TRP A 167 -10.93 -11.56 17.71
C TRP A 167 -10.01 -10.95 16.67
N GLY A 168 -9.09 -10.07 17.07
CA GLY A 168 -8.09 -9.47 16.18
C GLY A 168 -6.90 -10.38 15.85
N ALA A 169 -6.64 -11.41 16.66
CA ALA A 169 -5.42 -12.22 16.53
C ALA A 169 -5.27 -12.92 15.18
N ALA A 170 -6.34 -13.52 14.67
CA ALA A 170 -6.32 -14.20 13.37
C ALA A 170 -6.00 -13.22 12.24
N PHE A 171 -6.67 -12.06 12.24
CA PHE A 171 -6.42 -11.00 11.27
C PHE A 171 -4.99 -10.46 11.38
N LEU A 172 -4.50 -10.18 12.58
CA LEU A 172 -3.14 -9.70 12.81
C LEU A 172 -2.09 -10.71 12.36
N LEU A 173 -2.29 -12.02 12.65
CA LEU A 173 -1.37 -13.06 12.18
C LEU A 173 -1.33 -13.14 10.66
N VAL A 174 -2.49 -13.11 9.99
CA VAL A 174 -2.54 -13.08 8.53
C VAL A 174 -1.80 -11.85 7.99
N MET A 175 -2.03 -10.67 8.55
CA MET A 175 -1.36 -9.43 8.12
C MET A 175 0.17 -9.48 8.35
N LEU A 176 0.61 -9.96 9.51
CA LEU A 176 2.03 -10.04 9.83
C LEU A 176 2.74 -11.08 8.95
N LEU A 177 2.19 -12.29 8.84
CA LEU A 177 2.81 -13.37 8.06
C LEU A 177 2.81 -13.06 6.56
N SER A 178 1.70 -12.55 6.01
CA SER A 178 1.67 -12.14 4.61
C SER A 178 2.58 -10.94 4.33
N GLY A 179 2.69 -10.00 5.25
CA GLY A 179 3.62 -8.87 5.15
C GLY A 179 5.08 -9.30 5.10
N MET A 180 5.47 -10.33 5.85
CA MET A 180 6.85 -10.84 5.88
C MET A 180 7.32 -11.38 4.54
N THR A 181 6.43 -11.85 3.67
CA THR A 181 6.80 -12.32 2.31
C THR A 181 7.31 -11.20 1.39
N TRP A 182 7.05 -9.94 1.73
CA TRP A 182 7.47 -8.76 0.97
C TRP A 182 8.73 -8.08 1.52
N THR A 183 9.28 -8.60 2.62
CA THR A 183 10.48 -8.05 3.25
C THR A 183 11.76 -8.60 2.63
N GLY A 184 12.89 -7.94 2.90
CA GLY A 184 14.13 -8.26 2.19
C GLY A 184 14.80 -9.57 2.62
N PHE A 185 14.63 -10.03 3.86
CA PHE A 185 15.19 -11.31 4.31
C PHE A 185 14.18 -12.46 4.14
N TRP A 186 13.03 -12.38 4.81
CA TRP A 186 12.04 -13.44 4.74
C TRP A 186 11.44 -13.59 3.34
N GLY A 187 11.23 -12.48 2.62
CA GLY A 187 10.76 -12.53 1.24
C GLY A 187 11.67 -13.35 0.33
N LYS A 188 12.99 -13.22 0.49
CA LYS A 188 13.95 -14.08 -0.27
C LYS A 188 13.82 -15.53 0.11
N GLN A 189 13.72 -15.86 1.41
CA GLN A 189 13.55 -17.25 1.84
C GLN A 189 12.27 -17.88 1.29
N TYR A 190 11.18 -17.12 1.21
CA TYR A 190 9.92 -17.59 0.60
C TYR A 190 10.01 -17.75 -0.92
N ALA A 191 10.80 -16.94 -1.62
CA ALA A 191 10.97 -17.04 -3.06
C ALA A 191 11.84 -18.24 -3.47
N ASP A 192 12.64 -18.75 -2.56
CA ASP A 192 13.55 -19.88 -2.78
C ASP A 192 12.90 -21.25 -2.43
N LEU A 193 11.63 -21.26 -1.94
CA LEU A 193 10.83 -22.45 -1.64
C LEU A 193 9.98 -22.89 -2.83
#